data_97959e8f587cb33dd87b1f1b77b4c6b4
#
_entry.id   97959e8f587cb33dd87b1f1b77b4c6b4
#
_cell.length_a   1.000
_cell.length_b   1.000
_cell.length_c   1.000
_cell.angle_alpha   90.00
_cell.angle_beta   90.00
_cell.angle_gamma   90.00
#
_symmetry.space_group_name_H-M   'P 1'
#
loop_
_entity.id
_entity.type
_entity.pdbx_description
1 polymer ?
#
loop_
_entity_poly.entity_id
_entity_poly.type
_entity_poly.pdbx_seq_one_letter_code
_entity_poly.pdbx_strand_id
1 'polypeptide(L)'
;MNILFPIAGLGTRFKKDGYVDPKPFVKFKGKPLIEWALSSLKLEGRYYVIVNGLEDKYRDVLYEIGRKYFLDLEIVDIGRSTRGQAETCLCAVKEANIDTDQPLIITNCDQYTPWNPNRFLSFIRENNPDGVVSTYNHPAMEIGLPSPYSHVKLDEDGYAVQLAEKVAISPLALNGIFYWK
;
A
#
# COMPACT_ATOMS: atom_id res chain seq x y z
N MET A 1 2.06 -10.76 -11.43
CA MET A 1 1.86 -9.31 -11.14
C MET A 1 2.85 -8.86 -10.08
N ASN A 2 3.23 -7.59 -10.07
CA ASN A 2 4.14 -7.00 -9.08
C ASN A 2 3.34 -6.31 -7.98
N ILE A 3 3.72 -6.51 -6.71
CA ILE A 3 3.02 -5.96 -5.55
C ILE A 3 4.04 -5.22 -4.68
N LEU A 4 3.94 -3.90 -4.61
CA LEU A 4 4.89 -3.03 -3.95
C LEU A 4 4.36 -2.51 -2.60
N PHE A 5 5.16 -2.71 -1.56
CA PHE A 5 4.96 -2.17 -0.21
C PHE A 5 6.04 -1.12 0.10
N PRO A 6 5.84 0.16 -0.21
CA PRO A 6 6.81 1.21 0.09
C PRO A 6 6.80 1.55 1.59
N ILE A 7 7.83 1.10 2.30
CA ILE A 7 8.01 1.34 3.73
C ILE A 7 9.27 2.17 4.05
N ALA A 8 9.86 2.81 3.05
CA ALA A 8 11.07 3.64 3.20
C ALA A 8 10.84 4.96 3.97
N GLY A 9 9.62 5.24 4.39
CA GLY A 9 9.26 6.46 5.14
C GLY A 9 9.84 6.49 6.54
N LEU A 10 10.24 7.69 7.02
CA LEU A 10 10.92 7.90 8.30
C LEU A 10 10.05 7.61 9.55
N GLY A 11 8.73 7.51 9.42
CA GLY A 11 7.81 7.22 10.53
C GLY A 11 7.85 8.27 11.66
N THR A 12 8.12 9.53 11.34
CA THR A 12 8.42 10.60 12.31
C THR A 12 7.35 10.82 13.37
N ARG A 13 6.07 10.59 13.05
CA ARG A 13 4.96 10.68 14.02
C ARG A 13 5.10 9.60 15.10
N PHE A 14 5.30 8.35 14.71
CA PHE A 14 5.49 7.24 15.63
C PHE A 14 6.70 7.44 16.54
N LYS A 15 7.81 7.95 16.00
CA LYS A 15 8.99 8.29 16.81
C LYS A 15 8.68 9.38 17.84
N LYS A 16 7.90 10.40 17.48
CA LYS A 16 7.46 11.46 18.41
C LYS A 16 6.54 10.93 19.51
N ASP A 17 5.73 9.91 19.20
CA ASP A 17 4.84 9.26 20.15
C ASP A 17 5.55 8.18 21.01
N GLY A 18 6.90 8.11 20.93
CA GLY A 18 7.73 7.26 21.79
C GLY A 18 7.91 5.81 21.30
N TYR A 19 7.46 5.48 20.09
CA TYR A 19 7.72 4.15 19.51
C TYR A 19 9.19 4.00 19.11
N VAL A 20 9.83 2.92 19.58
CA VAL A 20 11.22 2.57 19.26
C VAL A 20 11.31 1.87 17.91
N ASP A 21 10.38 0.95 17.64
CA ASP A 21 10.34 0.22 16.37
C ASP A 21 9.88 1.11 15.21
N PRO A 22 10.40 0.92 13.99
CA PRO A 22 9.87 1.56 12.81
C PRO A 22 8.38 1.25 12.65
N LYS A 23 7.58 2.23 12.17
CA LYS A 23 6.11 2.11 12.04
C LYS A 23 5.61 0.77 11.52
N PRO A 24 6.17 0.16 10.45
CA PRO A 24 5.68 -1.12 9.93
C PRO A 24 5.81 -2.29 10.92
N PHE A 25 6.74 -2.19 11.86
CA PHE A 25 7.07 -3.24 12.84
C PHE A 25 6.44 -3.01 14.22
N VAL A 26 5.78 -1.88 14.43
CA VAL A 26 4.98 -1.66 15.64
C VAL A 26 3.91 -2.74 15.74
N LYS A 27 3.80 -3.37 16.90
CA LYS A 27 2.87 -4.50 17.12
C LYS A 27 1.48 -4.00 17.49
N PHE A 28 0.50 -4.53 16.77
CA PHE A 28 -0.91 -4.43 17.11
C PHE A 28 -1.51 -5.84 17.28
N LYS A 29 -2.12 -6.12 18.42
CA LYS A 29 -2.63 -7.46 18.77
C LYS A 29 -1.60 -8.58 18.54
N GLY A 30 -0.35 -8.32 18.96
CA GLY A 30 0.74 -9.30 18.91
C GLY A 30 1.44 -9.48 17.56
N LYS A 31 0.98 -8.82 16.50
CA LYS A 31 1.58 -8.89 15.16
C LYS A 31 2.05 -7.52 14.67
N PRO A 32 3.17 -7.43 13.93
CA PRO A 32 3.59 -6.19 13.27
C PRO A 32 2.50 -5.66 12.33
N LEU A 33 2.40 -4.33 12.19
CA LEU A 33 1.44 -3.71 11.25
C LEU A 33 1.62 -4.23 9.82
N ILE A 34 2.86 -4.39 9.37
CA ILE A 34 3.18 -4.94 8.04
C ILE A 34 2.66 -6.37 7.86
N GLU A 35 2.63 -7.19 8.90
CA GLU A 35 2.07 -8.55 8.83
C GLU A 35 0.56 -8.53 8.59
N TRP A 36 -0.16 -7.59 9.24
CA TRP A 36 -1.59 -7.39 8.97
C TRP A 36 -1.84 -6.99 7.52
N ALA A 37 -1.05 -6.06 6.98
CA ALA A 37 -1.17 -5.60 5.61
C ALA A 37 -0.90 -6.73 4.60
N LEU A 38 0.25 -7.40 4.71
CA LEU A 38 0.65 -8.50 3.82
C LEU A 38 -0.35 -9.66 3.84
N SER A 39 -0.78 -10.09 5.04
CA SER A 39 -1.71 -11.22 5.19
C SER A 39 -3.13 -10.91 4.72
N SER A 40 -3.52 -9.64 4.66
CA SER A 40 -4.87 -9.25 4.23
C SER A 40 -5.02 -9.15 2.71
N LEU A 41 -3.94 -8.91 1.99
CA LEU A 41 -4.00 -8.62 0.56
C LEU A 41 -4.42 -9.85 -0.27
N LYS A 42 -3.87 -11.03 0.02
CA LYS A 42 -4.23 -12.33 -0.57
C LYS A 42 -4.26 -12.33 -2.11
N LEU A 43 -3.30 -11.67 -2.72
CA LEU A 43 -3.09 -11.67 -4.16
C LEU A 43 -1.90 -12.54 -4.52
N GLU A 44 -1.97 -13.23 -5.66
CA GLU A 44 -0.84 -13.95 -6.21
C GLU A 44 0.08 -13.00 -6.98
N GLY A 45 1.38 -13.08 -6.70
CA GLY A 45 2.37 -12.23 -7.34
C GLY A 45 3.67 -12.16 -6.56
N ARG A 46 4.61 -11.38 -7.08
CA ARG A 46 5.88 -11.12 -6.43
C ARG A 46 5.76 -9.86 -5.57
N TYR A 47 6.09 -9.99 -4.31
CA TYR A 47 5.97 -8.96 -3.30
C TYR A 47 7.30 -8.26 -3.10
N TYR A 48 7.34 -6.95 -3.31
CA TYR A 48 8.51 -6.11 -3.10
C TYR A 48 8.28 -5.20 -1.90
N VAL A 49 9.04 -5.42 -0.84
CA VAL A 49 9.03 -4.55 0.34
C VAL A 49 10.17 -3.55 0.21
N ILE A 50 9.83 -2.28 -0.06
CA ILE A 50 10.81 -1.24 -0.38
C ILE A 50 11.19 -0.50 0.89
N VAL A 51 12.46 -0.54 1.25
CA VAL A 51 13.01 -0.04 2.51
C VAL A 51 14.08 1.03 2.29
N ASN A 52 14.49 1.68 3.37
CA ASN A 52 15.60 2.63 3.40
C ASN A 52 16.49 2.31 4.61
N GLY A 53 17.59 1.57 4.40
CA GLY A 53 18.54 1.23 5.45
C GLY A 53 17.94 0.42 6.59
N LEU A 54 17.15 -0.62 6.27
CA LEU A 54 16.48 -1.45 7.28
C LEU A 54 17.48 -2.34 8.03
N GLU A 55 17.42 -2.34 9.38
CA GLU A 55 18.21 -3.23 10.23
C GLU A 55 17.89 -4.71 9.99
N ASP A 56 18.90 -5.60 10.11
CA ASP A 56 18.77 -7.04 9.83
C ASP A 56 17.64 -7.72 10.62
N LYS A 57 17.48 -7.37 11.90
CA LYS A 57 16.40 -7.92 12.74
C LYS A 57 15.00 -7.72 12.15
N TYR A 58 14.76 -6.62 11.41
CA TYR A 58 13.48 -6.36 10.76
C TYR A 58 13.40 -7.03 9.39
N ARG A 59 14.54 -7.21 8.70
CA ARG A 59 14.62 -8.03 7.48
C ARG A 59 14.23 -9.48 7.77
N ASP A 60 14.76 -10.04 8.88
CA ASP A 60 14.42 -11.39 9.34
C ASP A 60 12.90 -11.52 9.58
N VAL A 61 12.28 -10.53 10.24
CA VAL A 61 10.82 -10.50 10.46
C VAL A 61 10.06 -10.53 9.13
N LEU A 62 10.49 -9.76 8.11
CA LEU A 62 9.85 -9.77 6.79
C LEU A 62 9.96 -11.14 6.12
N TYR A 63 11.13 -11.78 6.16
CA TYR A 63 11.32 -13.13 5.60
C TYR A 63 10.50 -14.18 6.37
N GLU A 64 10.36 -14.06 7.69
CA GLU A 64 9.49 -14.93 8.47
C GLU A 64 8.02 -14.78 8.07
N ILE A 65 7.56 -13.55 7.87
CA ILE A 65 6.21 -13.27 7.37
C ILE A 65 6.04 -13.87 5.96
N GLY A 66 7.01 -13.66 5.06
CA GLY A 66 7.01 -14.24 3.72
C GLY A 66 6.84 -15.76 3.75
N ARG A 67 7.64 -16.47 4.56
CA ARG A 67 7.53 -17.92 4.74
C ARG A 67 6.18 -18.35 5.33
N LYS A 68 5.70 -17.63 6.35
CA LYS A 68 4.44 -17.94 7.04
C LYS A 68 3.21 -17.88 6.12
N TYR A 69 3.21 -16.95 5.19
CA TYR A 69 2.08 -16.74 4.27
C TYR A 69 2.36 -17.20 2.84
N PHE A 70 3.48 -17.92 2.61
CA PHE A 70 3.90 -18.44 1.31
C PHE A 70 3.99 -17.34 0.23
N LEU A 71 4.53 -16.17 0.60
CA LEU A 71 4.72 -15.05 -0.31
C LEU A 71 6.07 -15.16 -1.01
N ASP A 72 6.11 -14.94 -2.34
CA ASP A 72 7.33 -14.64 -3.07
C ASP A 72 7.74 -13.19 -2.74
N LEU A 73 8.53 -13.01 -1.66
CA LEU A 73 8.84 -11.73 -1.06
C LEU A 73 10.32 -11.38 -1.25
N GLU A 74 10.55 -10.21 -1.83
CA GLU A 74 11.85 -9.59 -1.99
C GLU A 74 11.92 -8.25 -1.22
N ILE A 75 13.06 -7.99 -0.57
CA ILE A 75 13.33 -6.73 0.09
C ILE A 75 14.23 -5.88 -0.81
N VAL A 76 13.71 -4.72 -1.24
CA VAL A 76 14.44 -3.74 -2.07
C VAL A 76 14.88 -2.58 -1.20
N ASP A 77 16.18 -2.46 -0.94
CA ASP A 77 16.73 -1.35 -0.15
C ASP A 77 17.23 -0.25 -1.09
N ILE A 78 16.53 0.88 -1.10
CA ILE A 78 16.89 2.03 -1.93
C ILE A 78 17.95 2.94 -1.27
N GLY A 79 18.34 2.68 -0.03
CA GLY A 79 19.43 3.36 0.71
C GLY A 79 19.29 4.87 0.86
N ARG A 80 18.11 5.44 0.60
CA ARG A 80 17.87 6.88 0.67
C ARG A 80 16.43 7.26 1.00
N SER A 81 16.26 8.47 1.51
CA SER A 81 14.94 9.06 1.70
C SER A 81 14.38 9.58 0.37
N THR A 82 13.08 9.53 0.22
CA THR A 82 12.33 10.01 -0.94
C THR A 82 11.29 11.05 -0.54
N ARG A 83 10.76 11.79 -1.50
CA ARG A 83 9.72 12.80 -1.28
C ARG A 83 8.37 12.21 -0.91
N GLY A 84 8.16 10.90 -1.21
CA GLY A 84 6.91 10.23 -0.93
C GLY A 84 6.81 8.85 -1.56
N GLN A 85 5.65 8.22 -1.39
CA GLN A 85 5.39 6.84 -1.79
C GLN A 85 5.63 6.57 -3.29
N ALA A 86 5.17 7.47 -4.17
CA ALA A 86 5.34 7.31 -5.61
C ALA A 86 6.82 7.30 -6.03
N GLU A 87 7.64 8.21 -5.47
CA GLU A 87 9.07 8.22 -5.75
C GLU A 87 9.77 6.99 -5.20
N THR A 88 9.38 6.51 -4.02
CA THR A 88 9.88 5.25 -3.44
C THR A 88 9.64 4.07 -4.39
N CYS A 89 8.42 3.95 -4.91
CA CYS A 89 8.08 2.91 -5.87
C CYS A 89 8.86 3.05 -7.18
N LEU A 90 8.98 4.26 -7.72
CA LEU A 90 9.73 4.52 -8.96
C LEU A 90 11.22 4.17 -8.81
N CYS A 91 11.82 4.46 -7.66
CA CYS A 91 13.19 4.06 -7.36
C CYS A 91 13.33 2.54 -7.38
N ALA A 92 12.43 1.82 -6.69
CA ALA A 92 12.47 0.37 -6.65
C ALA A 92 12.30 -0.27 -8.03
N VAL A 93 11.34 0.20 -8.83
CA VAL A 93 11.13 -0.29 -10.20
C VAL A 93 12.40 -0.19 -11.03
N LYS A 94 13.14 0.94 -10.92
CA LYS A 94 14.36 1.16 -11.70
C LYS A 94 15.56 0.36 -11.16
N GLU A 95 15.71 0.23 -9.85
CA GLU A 95 16.91 -0.32 -9.21
C GLU A 95 16.87 -1.83 -9.02
N ALA A 96 15.67 -2.38 -8.78
CA ALA A 96 15.47 -3.82 -8.63
C ALA A 96 15.11 -4.53 -9.94
N ASN A 97 15.15 -3.83 -11.09
CA ASN A 97 14.74 -4.37 -12.39
C ASN A 97 13.37 -5.08 -12.33
N ILE A 98 12.42 -4.44 -11.67
CA ILE A 98 11.05 -4.98 -11.60
C ILE A 98 10.46 -4.99 -13.00
N ASP A 99 9.92 -6.14 -13.40
CA ASP A 99 9.34 -6.34 -14.73
C ASP A 99 8.16 -5.38 -14.95
N THR A 100 8.35 -4.39 -15.82
CA THR A 100 7.34 -3.36 -16.14
C THR A 100 6.29 -3.83 -17.14
N ASP A 101 6.43 -5.03 -17.72
CA ASP A 101 5.42 -5.63 -18.59
C ASP A 101 4.35 -6.39 -17.79
N GLN A 102 4.49 -6.43 -16.47
CA GLN A 102 3.54 -7.04 -15.57
C GLN A 102 2.69 -5.98 -14.86
N PRO A 103 1.41 -6.26 -14.62
CA PRO A 103 0.58 -5.37 -13.82
C PRO A 103 1.17 -5.09 -12.44
N LEU A 104 0.97 -3.87 -11.97
CA LEU A 104 1.50 -3.35 -10.72
C LEU A 104 0.40 -3.07 -9.71
N ILE A 105 0.61 -3.51 -8.48
CA ILE A 105 -0.17 -3.05 -7.32
C ILE A 105 0.77 -2.32 -6.36
N ILE A 106 0.35 -1.14 -5.92
CA ILE A 106 0.99 -0.40 -4.83
C ILE A 106 0.02 -0.41 -3.65
N THR A 107 0.52 -0.71 -2.45
CA THR A 107 -0.33 -0.77 -1.25
C THR A 107 0.36 -0.22 -0.02
N ASN A 108 -0.44 0.19 0.96
CA ASN A 108 0.06 0.67 2.25
C ASN A 108 0.53 -0.50 3.14
N CYS A 109 1.48 -0.22 4.03
CA CYS A 109 2.06 -1.19 4.96
C CYS A 109 1.36 -1.29 6.32
N ASP A 110 0.33 -0.49 6.56
CA ASP A 110 -0.29 -0.30 7.87
C ASP A 110 -1.83 -0.38 7.84
N GLN A 111 -2.36 -0.99 6.78
CA GLN A 111 -3.78 -1.22 6.63
C GLN A 111 -4.10 -2.72 6.54
N TYR A 112 -5.04 -3.15 7.35
CA TYR A 112 -5.72 -4.43 7.18
C TYR A 112 -6.97 -4.21 6.33
N THR A 113 -7.04 -4.84 5.16
CA THR A 113 -8.16 -4.67 4.24
C THR A 113 -9.03 -5.93 4.20
N PRO A 114 -10.21 -5.92 4.83
CA PRO A 114 -11.17 -7.01 4.73
C PRO A 114 -11.90 -6.91 3.38
N TRP A 115 -11.35 -7.53 2.33
CA TRP A 115 -11.87 -7.43 0.97
C TRP A 115 -11.94 -8.81 0.28
N ASN A 116 -12.54 -8.83 -0.91
CA ASN A 116 -12.55 -10.01 -1.77
C ASN A 116 -11.60 -9.78 -2.96
N PRO A 117 -10.36 -10.32 -2.95
CA PRO A 117 -9.40 -10.13 -4.02
C PRO A 117 -9.88 -10.70 -5.36
N ASN A 118 -10.67 -11.79 -5.36
CA ASN A 118 -11.20 -12.36 -6.59
C ASN A 118 -12.18 -11.41 -7.30
N ARG A 119 -13.00 -10.66 -6.55
CA ARG A 119 -13.88 -9.64 -7.12
C ARG A 119 -13.08 -8.50 -7.76
N PHE A 120 -12.01 -8.08 -7.12
CA PHE A 120 -11.10 -7.07 -7.65
C PHE A 120 -10.42 -7.54 -8.95
N LEU A 121 -9.89 -8.78 -8.96
CA LEU A 121 -9.27 -9.37 -10.15
C LEU A 121 -10.28 -9.60 -11.29
N SER A 122 -11.52 -9.97 -10.98
CA SER A 122 -12.60 -10.09 -11.99
C SER A 122 -12.91 -8.74 -12.62
N PHE A 123 -13.04 -7.70 -11.80
CA PHE A 123 -13.25 -6.32 -12.29
C PHE A 123 -12.15 -5.89 -13.26
N ILE A 124 -10.88 -6.13 -12.93
CA ILE A 124 -9.74 -5.80 -13.81
C ILE A 124 -9.83 -6.57 -15.13
N ARG A 125 -10.13 -7.87 -15.09
CA ARG A 125 -10.21 -8.69 -16.31
C ARG A 125 -11.37 -8.28 -17.22
N GLU A 126 -12.52 -7.97 -16.64
CA GLU A 126 -13.75 -7.63 -17.38
C GLU A 126 -13.68 -6.25 -18.01
N ASN A 127 -13.07 -5.28 -17.33
CA ASN A 127 -13.04 -3.88 -17.73
C ASN A 127 -11.71 -3.44 -18.37
N ASN A 128 -10.64 -4.24 -18.21
CA ASN A 128 -9.29 -3.96 -18.72
C ASN A 128 -8.83 -2.49 -18.50
N PRO A 129 -8.94 -1.93 -17.29
CA PRO A 129 -8.61 -0.54 -17.00
C PRO A 129 -7.11 -0.31 -17.00
N ASP A 130 -6.67 0.91 -17.34
CA ASP A 130 -5.26 1.33 -17.22
C ASP A 130 -4.84 1.51 -15.76
N GLY A 131 -5.77 1.91 -14.89
CA GLY A 131 -5.56 2.05 -13.44
C GLY A 131 -6.85 1.88 -12.64
N VAL A 132 -6.72 1.40 -11.41
CA VAL A 132 -7.84 1.26 -10.46
C VAL A 132 -7.41 1.76 -9.10
N VAL A 133 -8.27 2.55 -8.47
CA VAL A 133 -8.16 2.93 -7.06
C VAL A 133 -9.24 2.19 -6.27
N SER A 134 -8.84 1.46 -5.22
CA SER A 134 -9.79 0.79 -4.36
C SER A 134 -10.30 1.74 -3.28
N THR A 135 -11.62 1.75 -3.07
CA THR A 135 -12.29 2.67 -2.14
C THR A 135 -13.22 1.95 -1.18
N TYR A 136 -13.58 2.64 -0.13
CA TYR A 136 -14.68 2.27 0.76
C TYR A 136 -15.55 3.47 1.05
N ASN A 137 -16.82 3.24 1.34
CA ASN A 137 -17.73 4.31 1.71
C ASN A 137 -17.50 4.71 3.17
N HIS A 138 -17.21 5.97 3.41
CA HIS A 138 -17.03 6.57 4.74
C HIS A 138 -18.17 7.57 5.03
N PRO A 139 -19.35 7.11 5.45
CA PRO A 139 -20.58 7.91 5.50
C PRO A 139 -20.56 9.03 6.55
N ALA A 140 -19.66 8.97 7.52
CA ALA A 140 -19.58 9.96 8.60
C ALA A 140 -18.76 11.21 8.26
N MET A 141 -18.29 11.33 7.00
CA MET A 141 -17.46 12.46 6.59
C MET A 141 -18.31 13.60 6.07
N GLU A 142 -18.11 14.79 6.63
CA GLU A 142 -18.70 16.02 6.14
C GLU A 142 -17.87 16.55 4.95
N ILE A 143 -18.55 16.75 3.81
CA ILE A 143 -17.90 17.17 2.57
C ILE A 143 -17.33 18.60 2.72
N GLY A 144 -16.09 18.77 2.25
CA GLY A 144 -15.35 20.03 2.33
C GLY A 144 -14.46 20.17 3.57
N LEU A 145 -14.60 19.27 4.58
CA LEU A 145 -13.78 19.32 5.78
C LEU A 145 -12.48 18.50 5.68
N PRO A 146 -11.49 18.79 6.55
CA PRO A 146 -10.30 17.95 6.68
C PRO A 146 -10.64 16.50 7.01
N SER A 147 -9.94 15.56 6.36
CA SER A 147 -10.08 14.13 6.54
C SER A 147 -8.72 13.51 6.86
N PRO A 148 -8.64 12.42 7.62
CA PRO A 148 -7.41 11.65 7.75
C PRO A 148 -7.09 10.83 6.50
N TYR A 149 -8.02 10.73 5.55
CA TYR A 149 -7.95 9.90 4.34
C TYR A 149 -7.87 10.75 3.08
N SER A 150 -7.36 10.15 2.00
CA SER A 150 -7.55 10.64 0.64
C SER A 150 -8.92 10.23 0.12
N HIS A 151 -9.54 11.08 -0.68
CA HIS A 151 -10.87 10.85 -1.23
C HIS A 151 -10.86 10.96 -2.74
N VAL A 152 -11.82 10.26 -3.38
CA VAL A 152 -12.04 10.30 -4.82
C VAL A 152 -13.47 10.67 -5.14
N LYS A 153 -13.65 11.54 -6.14
CA LYS A 153 -14.94 11.82 -6.76
C LYS A 153 -15.02 11.08 -8.09
N LEU A 154 -16.13 10.40 -8.33
CA LEU A 154 -16.40 9.68 -9.59
C LEU A 154 -17.38 10.46 -10.43
N ASP A 155 -17.33 10.24 -11.76
CA ASP A 155 -18.39 10.63 -12.69
C ASP A 155 -19.54 9.60 -12.69
N GLU A 156 -20.50 9.78 -13.61
CA GLU A 156 -21.69 8.92 -13.76
C GLU A 156 -21.33 7.52 -14.25
N ASP A 157 -20.19 7.37 -14.95
CA ASP A 157 -19.68 6.10 -15.48
C ASP A 157 -18.76 5.37 -14.48
N GLY A 158 -18.47 5.99 -13.34
CA GLY A 158 -17.62 5.41 -12.28
C GLY A 158 -16.13 5.68 -12.46
N TYR A 159 -15.72 6.58 -13.35
CA TYR A 159 -14.33 6.99 -13.48
C TYR A 159 -13.95 8.05 -12.44
N ALA A 160 -12.71 7.96 -11.95
CA ALA A 160 -12.16 8.94 -11.02
C ALA A 160 -11.86 10.27 -11.75
N VAL A 161 -12.61 11.32 -11.42
CA VAL A 161 -12.45 12.66 -12.03
C VAL A 161 -11.74 13.65 -11.10
N GLN A 162 -11.67 13.36 -9.80
CA GLN A 162 -10.97 14.19 -8.83
C GLN A 162 -10.45 13.34 -7.68
N LEU A 163 -9.22 13.65 -7.24
CA LEU A 163 -8.60 13.11 -6.04
C LEU A 163 -8.23 14.25 -5.11
N ALA A 164 -8.41 14.05 -3.81
CA ALA A 164 -7.99 15.01 -2.79
C ALA A 164 -7.32 14.31 -1.62
N GLU A 165 -6.15 14.79 -1.25
CA GLU A 165 -5.42 14.33 -0.08
C GLU A 165 -5.92 15.05 1.17
N LYS A 166 -6.41 14.29 2.14
CA LYS A 166 -6.86 14.79 3.46
C LYS A 166 -7.98 15.83 3.42
N VAL A 167 -8.78 15.84 2.37
CA VAL A 167 -10.00 16.64 2.26
C VAL A 167 -11.14 15.75 1.77
N ALA A 168 -12.25 15.76 2.48
CA ALA A 168 -13.43 14.99 2.11
C ALA A 168 -14.17 15.64 0.94
N ILE A 169 -13.89 15.24 -0.31
CA ILE A 169 -14.58 15.71 -1.51
C ILE A 169 -15.77 14.82 -1.93
N SER A 170 -15.87 13.65 -1.33
CA SER A 170 -16.94 12.66 -1.51
C SER A 170 -16.94 11.70 -0.32
N PRO A 171 -17.96 10.83 -0.15
CA PRO A 171 -17.92 9.77 0.86
C PRO A 171 -16.95 8.62 0.53
N LEU A 172 -16.37 8.59 -0.67
CA LEU A 172 -15.46 7.53 -1.10
C LEU A 172 -14.04 7.82 -0.66
N ALA A 173 -13.61 7.15 0.40
CA ALA A 173 -12.23 7.21 0.88
C ALA A 173 -11.38 6.11 0.23
N LEU A 174 -10.11 6.41 -0.05
CA LEU A 174 -9.15 5.45 -0.58
C LEU A 174 -8.68 4.51 0.53
N ASN A 175 -8.60 3.23 0.23
CA ASN A 175 -8.06 2.23 1.16
C ASN A 175 -6.58 1.90 0.92
N GLY A 176 -5.91 2.69 0.07
CA GLY A 176 -4.48 2.55 -0.18
C GLY A 176 -4.07 1.37 -1.06
N ILE A 177 -4.97 0.80 -1.85
CA ILE A 177 -4.66 -0.19 -2.88
C ILE A 177 -4.85 0.45 -4.24
N PHE A 178 -3.77 0.50 -5.03
CA PHE A 178 -3.71 1.11 -6.35
C PHE A 178 -3.21 0.07 -7.35
N TYR A 179 -3.94 -0.10 -8.45
CA TYR A 179 -3.57 -0.97 -9.55
C TYR A 179 -3.19 -0.13 -10.77
N TRP A 180 -2.18 -0.59 -11.50
CA TRP A 180 -1.73 -0.08 -12.80
C TRP A 180 -1.52 -1.28 -13.73
N LYS A 181 -1.94 -1.10 -14.98
CA LYS A 181 -1.76 -2.09 -16.04
C LYS A 181 -0.31 -2.16 -16.50
#